data_46f2b93604500bca83c1351a168c3d18
#
_entry.id   46f2b93604500bca83c1351a168c3d18
#
_cell.length_a   1.000
_cell.length_b   1.000
_cell.length_c   1.000
_cell.angle_alpha   90.00
_cell.angle_beta   90.00
_cell.angle_gamma   90.00
#
_symmetry.space_group_name_H-M   'P 1'
#
loop_
_entity.id
_entity.type
_entity.pdbx_description
1 polymer ?
#
loop_
_entity_poly.entity_id
_entity_poly.type
_entity_poly.pdbx_seq_one_letter_code
_entity_poly.pdbx_strand_id
1 'polypeptide(L)'
;MKYYLMIVASAILMLCACRGEKTETAEAETVPADSVPDSLATDILGTDTAEPPVAADGLFDDFMYNFMRNRKFQKKRIKFPLENLVDGKNKPIAEGAWKFDPVYVREEVYTMLFDDEKSVTSEKDTSVHHVIVEWVYLDKGRVKQYHFFKEKGQWRLFRLDTHNIGRNANRDFFEFYKRFSTDPDFQMAHIVNPFEFRTYDSDNFQAIDGVLDVAQWPDFKPDMPSGRITNINYGQRYSNNGQRVLVITSPSAGMSCTLSFRKHRGVWALVRMESI
;
A
#
# COMPACT_ATOMS: atom_id res chain seq x y z
N MET A 1 -20.20 -27.67 42.79
CA MET A 1 -20.38 -28.87 41.98
C MET A 1 -20.23 -28.44 40.53
N LYS A 2 -19.04 -28.47 40.03
CA LYS A 2 -18.44 -29.53 39.17
C LYS A 2 -19.27 -29.80 37.93
N TYR A 3 -18.79 -29.37 36.75
CA TYR A 3 -18.41 -30.31 35.68
C TYR A 3 -17.50 -29.63 34.69
N TYR A 4 -16.25 -30.07 34.64
CA TYR A 4 -15.29 -29.87 33.56
C TYR A 4 -15.67 -30.79 32.39
N LEU A 5 -15.63 -30.29 31.16
CA LEU A 5 -15.62 -31.14 29.98
C LEU A 5 -14.32 -30.92 29.22
N MET A 6 -13.39 -31.86 29.38
CA MET A 6 -12.24 -32.02 28.50
C MET A 6 -12.72 -32.65 27.18
N ILE A 7 -12.39 -32.05 26.06
CA ILE A 7 -12.45 -32.71 24.76
C ILE A 7 -11.03 -33.01 24.32
N VAL A 8 -10.75 -34.32 24.29
CA VAL A 8 -9.48 -34.91 23.85
C VAL A 8 -9.43 -34.95 22.32
N ALA A 9 -8.35 -34.45 21.76
CA ALA A 9 -8.04 -34.58 20.35
C ALA A 9 -7.64 -36.02 20.04
N SER A 10 -8.28 -36.62 19.02
CA SER A 10 -7.89 -37.93 18.47
C SER A 10 -7.33 -37.74 17.08
N ALA A 11 -6.02 -37.86 16.96
CA ALA A 11 -5.32 -37.97 15.68
C ALA A 11 -5.51 -39.38 15.10
N ILE A 12 -6.02 -39.47 13.87
CA ILE A 12 -6.04 -40.73 13.11
C ILE A 12 -5.09 -40.54 11.92
N LEU A 13 -3.93 -41.18 12.02
CA LEU A 13 -3.04 -41.51 10.91
C LEU A 13 -3.62 -42.68 10.15
N MET A 14 -3.92 -42.55 8.88
CA MET A 14 -4.10 -43.69 7.96
C MET A 14 -2.98 -43.69 6.93
N LEU A 15 -2.04 -44.56 7.15
CA LEU A 15 -1.11 -45.08 6.14
C LEU A 15 -1.84 -46.16 5.33
N CYS A 16 -1.98 -45.99 4.02
CA CYS A 16 -2.28 -47.07 3.10
C CYS A 16 -1.14 -47.20 2.10
N ALA A 17 -0.30 -48.19 2.32
CA ALA A 17 0.60 -48.75 1.33
C ALA A 17 -0.15 -49.83 0.54
N CYS A 18 -0.19 -49.76 -0.77
CA CYS A 18 -0.43 -50.89 -1.63
C CYS A 18 0.60 -50.96 -2.73
N ARG A 19 1.16 -52.13 -2.83
CA ARG A 19 2.27 -52.59 -3.64
C ARG A 19 1.71 -53.25 -4.92
N GLY A 20 2.28 -52.88 -6.05
CA GLY A 20 2.65 -53.63 -7.24
C GLY A 20 1.60 -54.37 -8.03
N GLU A 21 1.55 -54.08 -9.34
CA GLU A 21 1.89 -55.11 -10.36
C GLU A 21 1.99 -54.44 -11.74
N LYS A 22 2.93 -54.96 -12.54
CA LYS A 22 3.24 -54.55 -13.91
C LYS A 22 2.19 -55.08 -14.90
N THR A 23 1.85 -54.33 -15.95
CA THR A 23 1.95 -54.77 -17.35
C THR A 23 1.56 -53.68 -18.36
N GLU A 24 2.41 -53.58 -19.37
CA GLU A 24 2.24 -53.25 -20.80
C GLU A 24 1.92 -51.83 -21.26
N THR A 25 2.90 -51.29 -21.88
CA THR A 25 3.09 -50.57 -23.13
C THR A 25 1.85 -49.95 -23.82
N ALA A 26 1.80 -48.59 -23.80
CA ALA A 26 1.30 -47.82 -24.92
C ALA A 26 2.16 -46.56 -25.02
N GLU A 27 2.76 -46.36 -26.17
CA GLU A 27 3.51 -45.16 -26.54
C GLU A 27 2.62 -43.94 -26.42
N ALA A 28 3.02 -42.98 -25.57
CA ALA A 28 2.48 -41.65 -25.55
C ALA A 28 3.61 -40.70 -25.87
N GLU A 29 3.40 -39.97 -26.95
CA GLU A 29 4.26 -38.90 -27.48
C GLU A 29 4.67 -37.95 -26.34
N THR A 30 5.97 -37.81 -26.14
CA THR A 30 6.56 -36.77 -25.30
C THR A 30 6.37 -35.41 -25.94
N VAL A 31 5.40 -34.65 -25.44
CA VAL A 31 5.35 -33.21 -25.64
C VAL A 31 6.49 -32.62 -24.80
N PRO A 32 7.43 -31.90 -25.36
CA PRO A 32 8.47 -31.26 -24.56
C PRO A 32 7.83 -30.22 -23.66
N ALA A 33 8.15 -30.30 -22.37
CA ALA A 33 7.84 -29.25 -21.42
C ALA A 33 8.53 -27.97 -21.90
N ASP A 34 7.74 -27.08 -22.47
CA ASP A 34 8.15 -25.75 -22.87
C ASP A 34 8.48 -25.00 -21.59
N SER A 35 9.76 -24.88 -21.31
CA SER A 35 10.28 -24.02 -20.27
C SER A 35 9.91 -22.59 -20.64
N VAL A 36 8.88 -22.05 -19.99
CA VAL A 36 8.53 -20.64 -20.07
C VAL A 36 9.76 -19.85 -19.62
N PRO A 37 10.39 -19.06 -20.46
CA PRO A 37 11.57 -18.32 -20.03
C PRO A 37 11.17 -17.28 -19.02
N ASP A 38 11.90 -17.23 -17.91
CA ASP A 38 11.83 -16.27 -16.79
C ASP A 38 12.05 -14.79 -17.22
N SER A 39 12.02 -14.55 -18.52
CA SER A 39 12.18 -13.26 -19.20
C SER A 39 10.92 -12.43 -19.29
N LEU A 40 9.72 -12.97 -18.98
CA LEU A 40 8.45 -12.25 -19.15
C LEU A 40 8.09 -11.31 -18.00
N ALA A 41 8.71 -11.47 -16.84
CA ALA A 41 8.42 -10.61 -15.68
C ALA A 41 9.07 -9.22 -15.78
N THR A 42 10.10 -9.04 -16.61
CA THR A 42 10.85 -7.78 -16.71
C THR A 42 10.28 -6.81 -17.75
N ASP A 43 9.43 -7.29 -18.66
CA ASP A 43 8.98 -6.53 -19.84
C ASP A 43 7.65 -5.80 -19.68
N ILE A 44 6.94 -6.02 -18.54
CA ILE A 44 5.62 -5.41 -18.30
C ILE A 44 5.74 -3.93 -17.87
N LEU A 45 6.90 -3.52 -17.36
CA LEU A 45 7.17 -2.16 -16.90
C LEU A 45 7.88 -1.35 -17.97
N GLY A 46 7.15 -0.43 -18.58
CA GLY A 46 7.67 0.50 -19.57
C GLY A 46 7.51 0.03 -21.03
N THR A 47 6.65 -0.96 -21.28
CA THR A 47 6.27 -1.35 -22.63
C THR A 47 5.56 -0.22 -23.37
N ASP A 48 5.94 -0.02 -24.61
CA ASP A 48 5.37 0.96 -25.54
C ASP A 48 4.02 0.48 -26.16
N THR A 49 3.25 -0.30 -25.42
CA THR A 49 1.95 -0.84 -25.86
C THR A 49 0.89 0.27 -25.96
N ALA A 50 -0.15 -0.02 -26.71
CA ALA A 50 -1.24 0.85 -27.17
C ALA A 50 -1.60 2.03 -26.27
N GLU A 51 -2.01 3.16 -26.87
CA GLU A 51 -2.49 4.31 -26.10
C GLU A 51 -3.61 3.86 -25.13
N PRO A 52 -3.52 4.28 -23.85
CA PRO A 52 -4.60 3.98 -22.89
C PRO A 52 -5.92 4.52 -23.40
N PRO A 53 -7.03 3.85 -23.14
CA PRO A 53 -8.35 4.33 -23.54
C PRO A 53 -8.63 5.72 -22.96
N VAL A 54 -9.45 6.51 -23.63
CA VAL A 54 -9.83 7.88 -23.23
C VAL A 54 -10.42 7.93 -21.80
N ALA A 55 -10.98 6.81 -21.33
CA ALA A 55 -11.48 6.65 -19.96
C ALA A 55 -10.40 6.74 -18.85
N ALA A 56 -9.11 6.65 -19.21
CA ALA A 56 -8.01 6.70 -18.24
C ALA A 56 -7.89 8.02 -17.45
N ASP A 57 -8.59 9.07 -17.84
CA ASP A 57 -8.60 10.36 -17.14
C ASP A 57 -9.85 10.56 -16.23
N GLY A 58 -10.75 9.60 -16.16
CA GLY A 58 -11.95 9.66 -15.33
C GLY A 58 -11.58 9.71 -13.84
N LEU A 59 -10.96 8.64 -13.37
CA LEU A 59 -10.42 8.53 -12.02
C LEU A 59 -8.90 8.75 -12.04
N PHE A 60 -8.36 9.30 -10.96
CA PHE A 60 -6.91 9.47 -10.82
C PHE A 60 -6.18 8.12 -10.79
N ASP A 61 -6.76 7.11 -10.19
CA ASP A 61 -6.16 5.78 -10.07
C ASP A 61 -5.98 5.10 -11.43
N ASP A 62 -6.96 5.22 -12.34
CA ASP A 62 -6.86 4.70 -13.71
C ASP A 62 -5.76 5.41 -14.49
N PHE A 63 -5.66 6.74 -14.33
CA PHE A 63 -4.57 7.51 -14.90
C PHE A 63 -3.23 7.06 -14.33
N MET A 64 -3.12 6.95 -13.01
CA MET A 64 -1.87 6.62 -12.33
C MET A 64 -1.38 5.21 -12.69
N TYR A 65 -2.30 4.25 -12.81
CA TYR A 65 -1.99 2.92 -13.30
C TYR A 65 -1.24 2.94 -14.64
N ASN A 66 -1.72 3.71 -15.61
CA ASN A 66 -1.09 3.85 -16.93
C ASN A 66 0.19 4.68 -16.86
N PHE A 67 0.20 5.77 -16.07
CA PHE A 67 1.35 6.67 -15.91
C PHE A 67 2.58 5.93 -15.38
N MET A 68 2.40 5.00 -14.46
CA MET A 68 3.49 4.25 -13.85
C MET A 68 4.04 3.11 -14.73
N ARG A 69 3.29 2.67 -15.75
CA ARG A 69 3.64 1.47 -16.56
C ARG A 69 4.05 1.80 -17.98
N ASN A 70 3.58 2.89 -18.55
CA ASN A 70 3.81 3.22 -19.96
C ASN A 70 4.72 4.45 -20.13
N ARG A 71 5.92 4.24 -20.69
CA ARG A 71 6.95 5.30 -20.88
C ARG A 71 6.47 6.43 -21.79
N LYS A 72 5.83 6.11 -22.92
CA LYS A 72 5.35 7.11 -23.88
C LYS A 72 4.21 7.90 -23.26
N PHE A 73 3.26 7.23 -22.62
CA PHE A 73 2.15 7.87 -21.93
C PHE A 73 2.67 8.79 -20.82
N GLN A 74 3.57 8.31 -19.96
CA GLN A 74 4.15 9.11 -18.89
C GLN A 74 4.75 10.40 -19.44
N LYS A 75 5.61 10.30 -20.50
CA LYS A 75 6.27 11.45 -21.09
C LYS A 75 5.28 12.45 -21.69
N LYS A 76 4.19 12.00 -22.35
CA LYS A 76 3.11 12.85 -22.89
C LYS A 76 2.31 13.56 -21.77
N ARG A 77 2.29 13.00 -20.56
CA ARG A 77 1.50 13.48 -19.43
C ARG A 77 2.32 14.29 -18.42
N ILE A 78 3.50 14.74 -18.79
CA ILE A 78 4.36 15.63 -18.02
C ILE A 78 4.38 17.00 -18.68
N LYS A 79 4.25 18.07 -17.89
CA LYS A 79 4.42 19.44 -18.36
C LYS A 79 5.90 19.79 -18.31
N PHE A 80 6.52 19.89 -19.49
CA PHE A 80 7.92 20.27 -19.62
C PHE A 80 8.11 21.77 -19.94
N PRO A 81 9.19 22.44 -19.45
CA PRO A 81 10.14 21.89 -18.48
C PRO A 81 9.45 21.58 -17.15
N LEU A 82 9.66 20.38 -16.62
CA LEU A 82 9.03 19.99 -15.36
C LEU A 82 9.65 20.76 -14.20
N GLU A 83 8.83 21.47 -13.44
CA GLU A 83 9.25 22.12 -12.22
C GLU A 83 9.76 21.08 -11.22
N ASN A 84 10.97 21.25 -10.71
CA ASN A 84 11.58 20.34 -9.77
C ASN A 84 12.21 21.12 -8.62
N LEU A 85 11.52 21.15 -7.50
CA LEU A 85 11.97 21.80 -6.28
C LEU A 85 12.78 20.82 -5.43
N VAL A 86 13.97 21.22 -5.06
CA VAL A 86 14.81 20.50 -4.11
C VAL A 86 15.18 21.46 -2.98
N ASP A 87 14.61 21.25 -1.81
CA ASP A 87 14.72 22.13 -0.64
C ASP A 87 14.38 23.60 -0.96
N GLY A 88 13.35 23.78 -1.80
CA GLY A 88 12.85 25.10 -2.24
C GLY A 88 13.64 25.72 -3.40
N LYS A 89 14.71 25.08 -3.88
CA LYS A 89 15.46 25.53 -5.05
C LYS A 89 14.92 24.86 -6.31
N ASN A 90 14.48 25.64 -7.29
CA ASN A 90 13.98 25.11 -8.54
C ASN A 90 15.14 24.64 -9.45
N LYS A 91 15.10 23.40 -9.87
CA LYS A 91 16.02 22.76 -10.82
C LYS A 91 15.18 22.07 -11.92
N PRO A 92 14.64 22.80 -12.88
CA PRO A 92 13.69 22.27 -13.83
C PRO A 92 14.29 21.16 -14.67
N ILE A 93 13.49 20.16 -15.02
CA ILE A 93 13.89 19.01 -15.83
C ILE A 93 13.36 19.23 -17.25
N ALA A 94 14.28 19.30 -18.21
CA ALA A 94 13.93 19.34 -19.63
C ALA A 94 13.39 17.98 -20.11
N GLU A 95 12.58 17.99 -21.17
CA GLU A 95 11.98 16.77 -21.73
C GLU A 95 12.99 15.68 -22.09
N GLY A 96 14.14 16.07 -22.70
CA GLY A 96 15.20 15.14 -23.06
C GLY A 96 15.98 14.57 -21.89
N ALA A 97 15.92 15.22 -20.71
CA ALA A 97 16.56 14.77 -19.48
C ALA A 97 15.66 13.88 -18.60
N TRP A 98 14.37 13.78 -18.94
CA TRP A 98 13.44 12.93 -18.19
C TRP A 98 13.77 11.46 -18.37
N LYS A 99 13.88 10.75 -17.26
CA LYS A 99 13.97 9.29 -17.21
C LYS A 99 12.66 8.74 -16.70
N PHE A 100 12.21 7.64 -17.29
CA PHE A 100 10.99 6.96 -16.82
C PHE A 100 11.06 6.66 -15.32
N ASP A 101 10.01 7.08 -14.60
CA ASP A 101 9.87 6.89 -13.16
C ASP A 101 8.67 5.97 -12.90
N PRO A 102 8.87 4.72 -12.45
CA PRO A 102 7.77 3.80 -12.17
C PRO A 102 6.97 4.19 -10.91
N VAL A 103 7.31 5.29 -10.27
CA VAL A 103 6.74 5.78 -9.02
C VAL A 103 6.68 4.66 -7.96
N TYR A 104 5.52 4.09 -7.67
CA TYR A 104 5.38 3.02 -6.67
C TYR A 104 4.91 1.67 -7.25
N VAL A 105 4.82 1.51 -8.58
CA VAL A 105 4.29 0.27 -9.20
C VAL A 105 5.10 -0.99 -8.89
N ARG A 106 6.33 -0.83 -8.44
CA ARG A 106 7.21 -1.95 -8.05
C ARG A 106 7.13 -2.32 -6.57
N GLU A 107 6.33 -1.59 -5.81
CA GLU A 107 6.16 -1.89 -4.40
C GLU A 107 5.11 -2.99 -4.24
N GLU A 108 5.42 -3.98 -3.43
CA GLU A 108 4.48 -5.05 -3.05
C GLU A 108 3.38 -4.52 -2.13
N VAL A 109 3.71 -3.47 -1.38
CA VAL A 109 2.82 -2.79 -0.44
C VAL A 109 2.87 -1.29 -0.67
N TYR A 110 1.72 -0.65 -0.73
CA TYR A 110 1.61 0.80 -0.69
C TYR A 110 0.73 1.26 0.48
N THR A 111 0.94 2.49 0.91
CA THR A 111 0.19 3.06 2.03
C THR A 111 -0.49 4.35 1.63
N MET A 112 -1.60 4.66 2.33
CA MET A 112 -2.28 5.95 2.28
C MET A 112 -2.55 6.43 3.69
N LEU A 113 -2.35 7.73 3.92
CA LEU A 113 -2.57 8.37 5.20
C LEU A 113 -3.77 9.32 5.13
N PHE A 114 -4.68 9.16 6.06
CA PHE A 114 -5.88 9.98 6.19
C PHE A 114 -5.94 10.68 7.55
N ASP A 115 -6.72 11.76 7.63
CA ASP A 115 -6.89 12.53 8.86
C ASP A 115 -7.81 11.80 9.85
N ASP A 116 -8.80 11.08 9.33
CA ASP A 116 -9.76 10.28 10.09
C ASP A 116 -10.35 9.13 9.24
N GLU A 117 -11.12 8.25 9.87
CA GLU A 117 -11.75 7.10 9.19
C GLU A 117 -12.77 7.50 8.12
N LYS A 118 -13.43 8.66 8.26
CA LYS A 118 -14.41 9.15 7.29
C LYS A 118 -13.74 9.57 5.99
N SER A 119 -12.51 10.02 6.07
CA SER A 119 -11.72 10.46 4.92
C SER A 119 -11.25 9.31 4.03
N VAL A 120 -11.25 8.07 4.52
CA VAL A 120 -10.82 6.87 3.75
C VAL A 120 -11.72 6.64 2.54
N THR A 121 -13.00 7.02 2.60
CA THR A 121 -13.95 6.82 1.50
C THR A 121 -13.86 7.89 0.40
N SER A 122 -13.05 8.93 0.59
CA SER A 122 -12.95 10.09 -0.32
C SER A 122 -12.14 9.82 -1.60
N GLU A 123 -11.44 8.70 -1.69
CA GLU A 123 -10.52 8.38 -2.80
C GLU A 123 -11.19 8.25 -4.17
N LYS A 124 -12.52 8.01 -4.20
CA LYS A 124 -13.30 7.85 -5.44
C LYS A 124 -13.95 9.14 -5.94
N ASP A 125 -13.60 10.29 -5.38
CA ASP A 125 -14.18 11.56 -5.78
C ASP A 125 -13.63 12.02 -7.14
N THR A 126 -14.50 12.02 -8.15
CA THR A 126 -14.19 12.48 -9.50
C THR A 126 -14.05 14.00 -9.61
N SER A 127 -14.47 14.75 -8.59
CA SER A 127 -14.35 16.22 -8.53
C SER A 127 -12.96 16.71 -8.17
N VAL A 128 -12.08 15.80 -7.75
CA VAL A 128 -10.68 16.13 -7.42
C VAL A 128 -9.94 16.57 -8.67
N HIS A 129 -9.27 17.72 -8.59
CA HIS A 129 -8.47 18.30 -9.69
C HIS A 129 -6.97 18.39 -9.38
N HIS A 130 -6.57 18.10 -8.15
CA HIS A 130 -5.19 18.11 -7.70
C HIS A 130 -4.94 16.93 -6.78
N VAL A 131 -3.97 16.10 -7.14
CA VAL A 131 -3.52 14.94 -6.34
C VAL A 131 -2.03 15.03 -6.14
N ILE A 132 -1.59 14.72 -4.92
CA ILE A 132 -0.18 14.64 -4.58
C ILE A 132 0.15 13.19 -4.22
N VAL A 133 1.04 12.58 -4.99
CA VAL A 133 1.64 11.29 -4.63
C VAL A 133 2.94 11.54 -3.90
N GLU A 134 3.11 10.94 -2.74
CA GLU A 134 4.26 11.14 -1.87
C GLU A 134 5.05 9.85 -1.66
N TRP A 135 6.37 9.99 -1.67
CA TRP A 135 7.29 9.07 -1.04
C TRP A 135 7.81 9.69 0.26
N VAL A 136 7.58 9.04 1.36
CA VAL A 136 8.10 9.43 2.68
C VAL A 136 9.24 8.49 3.03
N TYR A 137 10.46 8.98 2.93
CA TYR A 137 11.69 8.24 3.29
C TYR A 137 11.97 8.47 4.77
N LEU A 138 11.41 7.62 5.63
CA LEU A 138 11.46 7.73 7.08
C LEU A 138 12.92 7.73 7.60
N ASP A 139 13.76 6.86 7.04
CA ASP A 139 15.17 6.74 7.46
C ASP A 139 16.00 7.95 7.06
N LYS A 140 15.70 8.52 5.88
CA LYS A 140 16.43 9.66 5.33
C LYS A 140 15.89 11.01 5.79
N GLY A 141 14.74 11.03 6.48
CA GLY A 141 14.06 12.26 6.87
C GLY A 141 13.65 13.14 5.67
N ARG A 142 13.24 12.53 4.55
CA ARG A 142 12.91 13.23 3.30
C ARG A 142 11.53 12.85 2.80
N VAL A 143 10.88 13.79 2.11
CA VAL A 143 9.64 13.57 1.37
C VAL A 143 9.86 13.98 -0.08
N LYS A 144 9.45 13.14 -1.03
CA LYS A 144 9.37 13.46 -2.46
C LYS A 144 7.91 13.46 -2.87
N GLN A 145 7.44 14.56 -3.43
CA GLN A 145 6.07 14.77 -3.87
C GLN A 145 6.00 14.88 -5.38
N TYR A 146 4.99 14.25 -5.97
CA TYR A 146 4.59 14.36 -7.36
C TYR A 146 3.24 15.08 -7.39
N HIS A 147 3.21 16.30 -7.93
CA HIS A 147 1.99 17.10 -8.01
C HIS A 147 1.32 16.93 -9.37
N PHE A 148 0.15 16.32 -9.35
CA PHE A 148 -0.68 16.10 -10.52
C PHE A 148 -1.87 17.05 -10.51
N PHE A 149 -2.15 17.66 -11.67
CA PHE A 149 -3.33 18.50 -11.87
C PHE A 149 -4.13 18.01 -13.07
N LYS A 150 -5.45 18.15 -13.00
CA LYS A 150 -6.36 17.88 -14.10
C LYS A 150 -6.57 19.15 -14.91
N GLU A 151 -5.97 19.19 -16.11
CA GLU A 151 -6.05 20.31 -17.04
C GLU A 151 -6.82 19.89 -18.29
N LYS A 152 -7.88 20.60 -18.66
CA LYS A 152 -8.76 20.27 -19.81
C LYS A 152 -9.20 18.81 -19.83
N GLY A 153 -9.57 18.27 -18.65
CA GLY A 153 -10.01 16.88 -18.49
C GLY A 153 -8.91 15.84 -18.44
N GLN A 154 -7.64 16.22 -18.55
CA GLN A 154 -6.50 15.31 -18.55
C GLN A 154 -5.61 15.51 -17.33
N TRP A 155 -5.23 14.43 -16.67
CA TRP A 155 -4.23 14.46 -15.61
C TRP A 155 -2.83 14.66 -16.17
N ARG A 156 -2.04 15.53 -15.51
CA ARG A 156 -0.63 15.79 -15.87
C ARG A 156 0.23 16.00 -14.63
N LEU A 157 1.49 15.55 -14.70
CA LEU A 157 2.51 15.89 -13.71
C LEU A 157 3.05 17.29 -14.00
N PHE A 158 2.94 18.19 -13.02
CA PHE A 158 3.36 19.59 -13.14
C PHE A 158 4.63 19.89 -12.37
N ARG A 159 4.81 19.24 -11.22
CA ARG A 159 5.92 19.54 -10.31
C ARG A 159 6.34 18.32 -9.52
N LEU A 160 7.64 18.24 -9.29
CA LEU A 160 8.27 17.46 -8.23
C LEU A 160 8.70 18.39 -7.10
N ASP A 161 8.52 17.96 -5.86
CA ASP A 161 9.06 18.67 -4.69
C ASP A 161 9.73 17.65 -3.77
N THR A 162 11.00 17.90 -3.44
CA THR A 162 11.75 17.08 -2.49
C THR A 162 12.25 17.95 -1.36
N HIS A 163 11.80 17.64 -0.14
CA HIS A 163 12.11 18.45 1.03
C HIS A 163 12.34 17.60 2.29
N ASN A 164 12.84 18.25 3.34
CA ASN A 164 12.99 17.62 4.66
C ASN A 164 11.62 17.26 5.26
N ILE A 165 11.51 16.09 5.89
CA ILE A 165 10.28 15.57 6.52
C ILE A 165 9.71 16.54 7.57
N GLY A 166 10.56 17.31 8.25
CA GLY A 166 10.14 18.33 9.23
C GLY A 166 9.24 19.44 8.66
N ARG A 167 9.18 19.60 7.33
CA ARG A 167 8.27 20.53 6.64
C ARG A 167 6.92 19.91 6.31
N ASN A 168 6.76 18.58 6.49
CA ASN A 168 5.50 17.90 6.22
C ASN A 168 4.50 18.12 7.37
N ALA A 169 3.21 18.24 7.03
CA ALA A 169 2.15 18.41 8.01
C ALA A 169 2.04 17.24 9.00
N ASN A 170 2.46 16.05 8.56
CA ASN A 170 2.40 14.80 9.34
C ASN A 170 3.74 14.43 9.99
N ARG A 171 4.69 15.37 10.12
CA ARG A 171 6.04 15.09 10.62
C ARG A 171 6.06 14.35 11.95
N ASP A 172 5.24 14.77 12.91
CA ASP A 172 5.17 14.17 14.23
C ASP A 172 4.61 12.74 14.22
N PHE A 173 3.65 12.48 13.32
CA PHE A 173 3.17 11.12 13.08
C PHE A 173 4.24 10.27 12.40
N PHE A 174 4.96 10.79 11.43
CA PHE A 174 6.02 10.03 10.75
C PHE A 174 7.19 9.71 11.68
N GLU A 175 7.55 10.61 12.60
CA GLU A 175 8.55 10.35 13.65
C GLU A 175 8.11 9.21 14.58
N PHE A 176 6.85 9.23 15.01
CA PHE A 176 6.25 8.15 15.78
C PHE A 176 6.22 6.83 14.97
N TYR A 177 5.68 6.86 13.74
CA TYR A 177 5.48 5.67 12.92
C TYR A 177 6.81 5.00 12.56
N LYS A 178 7.85 5.77 12.30
CA LYS A 178 9.20 5.22 12.06
C LYS A 178 9.63 4.27 13.18
N ARG A 179 9.41 4.66 14.42
CA ARG A 179 9.73 3.80 15.56
C ARG A 179 8.70 2.70 15.76
N PHE A 180 7.43 3.02 15.62
CA PHE A 180 6.35 2.05 15.76
C PHE A 180 6.47 0.88 14.75
N SER A 181 6.92 1.12 13.52
CA SER A 181 7.07 0.08 12.50
C SER A 181 8.27 -0.85 12.71
N THR A 182 9.22 -0.50 13.59
CA THR A 182 10.49 -1.25 13.71
C THR A 182 10.82 -1.76 15.11
N ASP A 183 10.23 -1.19 16.17
CA ASP A 183 10.55 -1.48 17.57
C ASP A 183 9.37 -2.20 18.23
N PRO A 184 9.43 -3.53 18.46
CA PRO A 184 8.35 -4.30 19.06
C PRO A 184 7.95 -3.84 20.47
N ASP A 185 8.93 -3.46 21.30
CA ASP A 185 8.65 -2.98 22.66
C ASP A 185 7.93 -1.62 22.62
N PHE A 186 8.33 -0.76 21.68
CA PHE A 186 7.66 0.50 21.46
C PHE A 186 6.23 0.30 20.96
N GLN A 187 6.00 -0.68 20.06
CA GLN A 187 4.64 -1.04 19.62
C GLN A 187 3.76 -1.39 20.81
N MET A 188 4.19 -2.35 21.63
CA MET A 188 3.44 -2.81 22.81
C MET A 188 3.10 -1.66 23.77
N ALA A 189 4.03 -0.72 23.94
CA ALA A 189 3.82 0.45 24.81
C ALA A 189 2.90 1.52 24.22
N HIS A 190 2.62 1.47 22.91
CA HIS A 190 1.85 2.47 22.15
C HIS A 190 0.62 1.87 21.46
N ILE A 191 0.06 0.80 22.02
CA ILE A 191 -1.21 0.23 21.64
C ILE A 191 -2.12 0.35 22.89
N VAL A 192 -3.35 0.82 22.72
CA VAL A 192 -4.33 0.83 23.82
C VAL A 192 -4.70 -0.61 24.20
N ASN A 193 -4.94 -0.89 25.47
CA ASN A 193 -5.30 -2.23 25.92
C ASN A 193 -6.65 -2.21 26.68
N PRO A 194 -7.66 -2.99 26.23
CA PRO A 194 -7.70 -3.70 24.98
C PRO A 194 -7.86 -2.75 23.78
N PHE A 195 -7.44 -3.15 22.56
CA PHE A 195 -7.65 -2.36 21.35
C PHE A 195 -8.74 -2.95 20.45
N GLU A 196 -9.43 -2.08 19.73
CA GLU A 196 -10.51 -2.48 18.84
C GLU A 196 -9.96 -3.20 17.61
N PHE A 197 -10.60 -4.32 17.26
CA PHE A 197 -10.27 -5.12 16.10
C PHE A 197 -11.51 -5.38 15.26
N ARG A 198 -11.39 -5.21 13.95
CA ARG A 198 -12.41 -5.61 12.99
C ARG A 198 -11.79 -6.47 11.91
N THR A 199 -12.47 -7.55 11.55
CA THR A 199 -12.13 -8.37 10.38
C THR A 199 -13.40 -8.68 9.61
N TYR A 200 -13.23 -9.33 8.45
CA TYR A 200 -14.32 -9.72 7.59
C TYR A 200 -14.36 -11.23 7.45
N ASP A 201 -15.48 -11.83 7.78
CA ASP A 201 -15.77 -13.25 7.55
C ASP A 201 -16.24 -13.41 6.11
N SER A 202 -15.39 -13.94 5.25
CA SER A 202 -15.66 -14.16 3.83
C SER A 202 -16.75 -15.22 3.60
N ASP A 203 -16.90 -16.18 4.52
CA ASP A 203 -17.85 -17.29 4.38
C ASP A 203 -19.28 -16.83 4.67
N ASN A 204 -19.44 -15.94 5.63
CA ASN A 204 -20.74 -15.39 6.05
C ASN A 204 -21.02 -13.98 5.53
N PHE A 205 -20.08 -13.36 4.82
CA PHE A 205 -20.16 -11.98 4.32
C PHE A 205 -20.47 -10.96 5.41
N GLN A 206 -19.86 -11.12 6.60
CA GLN A 206 -20.11 -10.28 7.77
C GLN A 206 -18.83 -9.73 8.35
N ALA A 207 -18.90 -8.46 8.81
CA ALA A 207 -17.84 -7.89 9.62
C ALA A 207 -17.93 -8.46 11.03
N ILE A 208 -16.80 -8.87 11.58
CA ILE A 208 -16.64 -9.32 12.96
C ILE A 208 -15.90 -8.23 13.71
N ASP A 209 -16.59 -7.61 14.68
CA ASP A 209 -15.99 -6.67 15.61
C ASP A 209 -15.59 -7.37 16.91
N GLY A 210 -14.44 -7.04 17.43
CA GLY A 210 -13.92 -7.58 18.68
C GLY A 210 -12.93 -6.65 19.34
N VAL A 211 -12.36 -7.14 20.42
CA VAL A 211 -11.25 -6.49 21.12
C VAL A 211 -10.14 -7.51 21.31
N LEU A 212 -8.91 -7.06 21.16
CA LEU A 212 -7.71 -7.85 21.37
C LEU A 212 -6.93 -7.30 22.57
N ASP A 213 -6.35 -8.21 23.34
CA ASP A 213 -5.31 -7.83 24.30
C ASP A 213 -4.03 -7.47 23.56
N VAL A 214 -3.32 -6.47 24.07
CA VAL A 214 -2.06 -6.03 23.47
C VAL A 214 -1.05 -7.16 23.36
N ALA A 215 -1.07 -8.14 24.25
CA ALA A 215 -0.20 -9.31 24.21
C ALA A 215 -0.38 -10.16 22.94
N GLN A 216 -1.54 -10.07 22.28
CA GLN A 216 -1.85 -10.80 21.04
C GLN A 216 -1.35 -10.04 19.79
N TRP A 217 -0.93 -8.78 19.92
CA TRP A 217 -0.50 -7.96 18.80
C TRP A 217 0.54 -8.61 17.88
N PRO A 218 1.58 -9.29 18.37
CA PRO A 218 2.57 -9.95 17.52
C PRO A 218 1.99 -10.94 16.52
N ASP A 219 0.85 -11.59 16.87
CA ASP A 219 0.20 -12.63 16.07
C ASP A 219 -0.75 -12.04 15.01
N PHE A 220 -1.24 -10.82 15.22
CA PHE A 220 -2.24 -10.17 14.36
C PHE A 220 -1.71 -8.98 13.55
N LYS A 221 -0.53 -8.45 13.92
CA LYS A 221 0.01 -7.27 13.26
C LYS A 221 0.23 -7.51 11.75
N PRO A 222 -0.11 -6.54 10.90
CA PRO A 222 0.24 -6.62 9.49
C PRO A 222 1.74 -6.42 9.28
N ASP A 223 2.22 -6.79 8.09
CA ASP A 223 3.54 -6.38 7.63
C ASP A 223 3.54 -4.87 7.42
N MET A 224 4.17 -4.16 8.36
CA MET A 224 4.24 -2.70 8.32
C MET A 224 5.45 -2.25 7.51
N PRO A 225 5.27 -1.50 6.41
CA PRO A 225 6.39 -0.95 5.68
C PRO A 225 7.18 0.00 6.58
N SER A 226 8.49 -0.23 6.64
CA SER A 226 9.46 0.57 7.39
C SER A 226 10.44 1.24 6.44
N GLY A 227 11.24 2.17 6.92
CA GLY A 227 12.22 2.87 6.09
C GLY A 227 11.62 3.85 5.08
N ARG A 228 10.60 3.44 4.33
CA ARG A 228 9.83 4.30 3.41
C ARG A 228 8.38 3.85 3.32
N ILE A 229 7.48 4.83 3.16
CA ILE A 229 6.06 4.63 2.91
C ILE A 229 5.60 5.51 1.75
N THR A 230 4.50 5.13 1.11
CA THR A 230 3.80 5.97 0.13
C THR A 230 2.66 6.72 0.79
N ASN A 231 2.18 7.78 0.14
CA ASN A 231 0.92 8.43 0.47
C ASN A 231 0.31 9.01 -0.81
N ILE A 232 -1.01 8.95 -0.93
CA ILE A 232 -1.74 9.61 -2.01
C ILE A 232 -2.73 10.58 -1.37
N ASN A 233 -2.49 11.87 -1.60
CA ASN A 233 -3.34 12.93 -1.10
C ASN A 233 -4.27 13.41 -2.23
N TYR A 234 -5.55 13.09 -2.12
CA TYR A 234 -6.62 13.51 -3.04
C TYR A 234 -7.22 14.88 -2.69
N GLY A 235 -6.46 15.71 -2.01
CA GLY A 235 -6.90 17.04 -1.53
C GLY A 235 -7.26 17.06 -0.05
N GLN A 236 -7.03 15.95 0.68
CA GLN A 236 -7.23 15.93 2.12
C GLN A 236 -6.36 17.01 2.79
N ARG A 237 -6.96 17.66 3.79
CA ARG A 237 -6.24 18.55 4.68
C ARG A 237 -5.98 17.82 5.97
N TYR A 238 -4.72 17.73 6.35
CA TYR A 238 -4.36 17.18 7.64
C TYR A 238 -4.56 18.23 8.73
N SER A 239 -5.53 18.00 9.58
CA SER A 239 -5.80 18.84 10.73
C SER A 239 -4.95 18.43 11.94
N ASN A 240 -4.88 19.30 12.94
CA ASN A 240 -4.20 18.98 14.19
C ASN A 240 -5.17 18.33 15.20
N ASN A 241 -6.04 17.43 14.70
CA ASN A 241 -7.07 16.74 15.49
C ASN A 241 -6.52 15.60 16.36
N GLY A 242 -5.24 15.29 16.24
CA GLY A 242 -4.61 14.17 16.95
C GLY A 242 -5.11 12.79 16.50
N GLN A 243 -5.57 12.67 15.26
CA GLN A 243 -5.95 11.40 14.63
C GLN A 243 -5.17 11.19 13.35
N ARG A 244 -4.86 9.94 13.03
CA ARG A 244 -4.36 9.50 11.73
C ARG A 244 -4.82 8.08 11.46
N VAL A 245 -5.19 7.82 10.22
CA VAL A 245 -5.54 6.50 9.74
C VAL A 245 -4.57 6.12 8.64
N LEU A 246 -3.84 5.04 8.85
CA LEU A 246 -2.91 4.49 7.87
C LEU A 246 -3.54 3.25 7.24
N VAL A 247 -3.81 3.32 5.96
CA VAL A 247 -4.24 2.17 5.15
C VAL A 247 -3.00 1.54 4.53
N ILE A 248 -2.85 0.25 4.70
CA ILE A 248 -1.78 -0.58 4.13
C ILE A 248 -2.44 -1.53 3.15
N THR A 249 -2.05 -1.48 1.89
CA THR A 249 -2.64 -2.32 0.84
C THR A 249 -1.56 -3.14 0.14
N SER A 250 -1.78 -4.44 0.03
CA SER A 250 -0.96 -5.35 -0.76
C SER A 250 -1.80 -5.90 -1.91
N PRO A 251 -1.71 -5.31 -3.12
CA PRO A 251 -2.55 -5.70 -4.25
C PRO A 251 -2.34 -7.15 -4.68
N SER A 252 -1.12 -7.65 -4.59
CA SER A 252 -0.77 -9.03 -4.96
C SER A 252 -1.38 -10.07 -4.01
N ALA A 253 -1.53 -9.70 -2.73
CA ALA A 253 -2.13 -10.58 -1.73
C ALA A 253 -3.66 -10.37 -1.58
N GLY A 254 -4.23 -9.35 -2.24
CA GLY A 254 -5.63 -8.98 -2.08
C GLY A 254 -5.98 -8.52 -0.66
N MET A 255 -4.99 -8.08 0.11
CA MET A 255 -5.14 -7.72 1.52
C MET A 255 -5.10 -6.20 1.71
N SER A 256 -5.97 -5.72 2.56
CA SER A 256 -5.94 -4.36 3.06
C SER A 256 -6.06 -4.34 4.59
N CYS A 257 -5.23 -3.53 5.22
CA CYS A 257 -5.27 -3.32 6.66
C CYS A 257 -5.32 -1.83 6.96
N THR A 258 -6.24 -1.45 7.84
CA THR A 258 -6.41 -0.06 8.31
C THR A 258 -6.00 0.02 9.76
N LEU A 259 -5.05 0.90 10.06
CA LEU A 259 -4.57 1.19 11.41
C LEU A 259 -4.99 2.59 11.81
N SER A 260 -5.83 2.70 12.86
CA SER A 260 -6.30 3.97 13.40
C SER A 260 -5.47 4.37 14.62
N PHE A 261 -4.85 5.53 14.54
CA PHE A 261 -4.02 6.09 15.62
C PHE A 261 -4.67 7.33 16.22
N ARG A 262 -4.52 7.49 17.54
CA ARG A 262 -4.92 8.70 18.27
C ARG A 262 -3.78 9.23 19.12
N LYS A 263 -3.71 10.55 19.20
CA LYS A 263 -2.75 11.25 20.05
C LYS A 263 -3.45 11.71 21.32
N HIS A 264 -3.03 11.16 22.44
CA HIS A 264 -3.52 11.57 23.77
C HIS A 264 -2.38 12.17 24.58
N ARG A 265 -2.56 13.39 25.09
CA ARG A 265 -1.53 14.12 25.87
C ARG A 265 -0.17 14.18 25.18
N GLY A 266 -0.18 14.34 23.87
CA GLY A 266 1.06 14.43 23.08
C GLY A 266 1.65 13.09 22.62
N VAL A 267 1.09 11.95 23.04
CA VAL A 267 1.58 10.60 22.73
C VAL A 267 0.65 9.92 21.74
N TRP A 268 1.17 9.43 20.62
CA TRP A 268 0.44 8.63 19.65
C TRP A 268 0.28 7.19 20.15
N ALA A 269 -0.88 6.59 19.94
CA ALA A 269 -1.14 5.18 20.19
C ALA A 269 -2.07 4.60 19.11
N LEU A 270 -1.89 3.32 18.78
CA LEU A 270 -2.83 2.53 17.98
C LEU A 270 -4.07 2.26 18.84
N VAL A 271 -5.25 2.56 18.30
CA VAL A 271 -6.53 2.38 19.00
C VAL A 271 -7.41 1.34 18.33
N ARG A 272 -7.24 1.13 17.03
CA ARG A 272 -8.05 0.20 16.24
C ARG A 272 -7.28 -0.35 15.05
N MET A 273 -7.56 -1.60 14.71
CA MET A 273 -7.12 -2.25 13.49
C MET A 273 -8.32 -2.87 12.77
N GLU A 274 -8.36 -2.70 11.45
CA GLU A 274 -9.32 -3.37 10.58
C GLU A 274 -8.54 -4.12 9.49
N SER A 275 -8.84 -5.42 9.31
CA SER A 275 -8.20 -6.27 8.31
C SER A 275 -9.26 -6.87 7.40
N ILE A 276 -9.12 -6.65 6.10
CA ILE A 276 -10.05 -7.12 5.05
C ILE A 276 -9.27 -7.95 4.03
#